data_1ea3e97b7f0aa3fde7b1a5d46c48e468
#
_entry.id   1ea3e97b7f0aa3fde7b1a5d46c48e468
#
_cell.length_a   1.000
_cell.length_b   1.000
_cell.length_c   1.000
_cell.angle_alpha   90.00
_cell.angle_beta   90.00
_cell.angle_gamma   90.00
#
_symmetry.space_group_name_H-M   'P 1'
#
loop_
_entity.id
_entity.type
_entity.pdbx_description
1 polymer ?
#
loop_
_entity_poly.entity_id
_entity_poly.type
_entity_poly.pdbx_seq_one_letter_code
_entity_poly.pdbx_strand_id
1 'polypeptide(L)'
;MCIRDREKIAHLGGVEIGANVEVGANSVIDRGALGNTKIGDGVKMDNHIHIAHNVSIGENTAMAGMVGIAGSVKIGKNCKFGGQVGTVDHIEIADNVTVLAKTLVTKSLTEPGAYSGVMPIQKHKDSLKFAAKLKK
;
A
#
# COMPACT_ATOMS: atom_id res chain seq x y z
N MET A 1 4.68 13.30 -5.68
CA MET A 1 5.75 14.31 -5.47
C MET A 1 6.95 13.61 -4.88
N CYS A 2 8.05 13.46 -5.61
CA CYS A 2 9.29 12.92 -5.05
C CYS A 2 9.90 13.94 -4.10
N ILE A 3 9.95 13.63 -2.80
CA ILE A 3 10.46 14.54 -1.78
C ILE A 3 12.00 14.58 -1.74
N ARG A 4 12.66 13.70 -2.49
CA ARG A 4 14.13 13.59 -2.49
C ARG A 4 14.82 14.69 -3.29
N ASP A 5 14.12 15.26 -4.26
CA ASP A 5 14.70 16.29 -5.14
C ASP A 5 14.06 17.64 -4.85
N ARG A 6 14.87 18.64 -4.64
CA ARG A 6 14.41 20.02 -4.42
C ARG A 6 13.89 20.68 -5.69
N GLU A 7 14.14 20.07 -6.85
CA GLU A 7 13.60 20.49 -8.13
C GLU A 7 12.37 19.68 -8.51
N LYS A 8 11.33 20.36 -8.98
CA LYS A 8 10.07 19.72 -9.37
C LYS A 8 10.27 18.97 -10.68
N ILE A 9 10.15 17.65 -10.64
CA ILE A 9 10.08 16.82 -11.84
C ILE A 9 8.72 16.98 -12.51
N ALA A 10 8.69 17.22 -13.81
CA ALA A 10 7.46 17.27 -14.59
C ALA A 10 6.80 15.89 -14.62
N HIS A 11 5.56 15.78 -14.14
CA HIS A 11 4.76 14.56 -14.20
C HIS A 11 3.88 14.63 -15.45
N LEU A 12 4.19 13.82 -16.46
CA LEU A 12 3.53 13.79 -17.76
C LEU A 12 2.47 12.68 -17.87
N GLY A 13 2.49 11.70 -16.98
CA GLY A 13 1.51 10.64 -16.91
C GLY A 13 0.16 11.11 -16.38
N GLY A 14 -0.80 10.19 -16.30
CA GLY A 14 -2.15 10.41 -15.82
C GLY A 14 -2.54 9.39 -14.75
N VAL A 15 -3.85 9.25 -14.57
CA VAL A 15 -4.48 8.20 -13.75
C VAL A 15 -5.50 7.49 -14.62
N GLU A 16 -5.43 6.16 -14.66
CA GLU A 16 -6.43 5.29 -15.28
C GLU A 16 -7.20 4.57 -14.19
N ILE A 17 -8.53 4.72 -14.20
CA ILE A 17 -9.42 4.07 -13.22
C ILE A 17 -10.39 3.17 -13.98
N GLY A 18 -10.42 1.89 -13.61
CA GLY A 18 -11.29 0.89 -14.20
C GLY A 18 -12.77 1.05 -13.81
N ALA A 19 -13.57 0.08 -14.22
CA ALA A 19 -15.00 0.05 -13.95
C ALA A 19 -15.29 -0.35 -12.48
N ASN A 20 -16.39 0.17 -11.93
CA ASN A 20 -16.91 -0.18 -10.60
C ASN A 20 -15.89 0.03 -9.45
N VAL A 21 -15.00 1.00 -9.59
CA VAL A 21 -14.06 1.39 -8.53
C VAL A 21 -14.78 2.30 -7.53
N GLU A 22 -14.58 2.03 -6.25
CA GLU A 22 -15.04 2.90 -5.17
C GLU A 22 -13.85 3.56 -4.48
N VAL A 23 -13.94 4.86 -4.26
CA VAL A 23 -12.90 5.66 -3.61
C VAL A 23 -13.53 6.44 -2.45
N GLY A 24 -13.12 6.11 -1.24
CA GLY A 24 -13.61 6.74 -0.02
C GLY A 24 -13.11 8.17 0.16
N ALA A 25 -13.72 8.87 1.10
CA ALA A 25 -13.46 10.28 1.37
C ALA A 25 -11.99 10.56 1.72
N ASN A 26 -11.49 11.71 1.29
CA ASN A 26 -10.13 12.19 1.53
C ASN A 26 -9.02 11.25 1.02
N SER A 27 -9.34 10.36 0.08
CA SER A 27 -8.34 9.54 -0.58
C SER A 27 -7.65 10.31 -1.70
N VAL A 28 -6.37 10.02 -1.91
CA VAL A 28 -5.52 10.69 -2.91
C VAL A 28 -4.92 9.65 -3.84
N ILE A 29 -5.00 9.89 -5.13
CA ILE A 29 -4.37 9.09 -6.17
C ILE A 29 -3.48 10.03 -6.99
N ASP A 30 -2.17 9.86 -6.86
CA ASP A 30 -1.20 10.66 -7.59
C ASP A 30 -1.12 10.23 -9.06
N ARG A 31 -0.98 11.19 -9.93
CA ARG A 31 -0.70 10.91 -11.36
C ARG A 31 0.69 10.29 -11.54
N GLY A 32 0.84 9.49 -12.55
CA GLY A 32 2.13 8.93 -12.90
C GLY A 32 3.15 9.99 -13.37
N ALA A 33 4.43 9.70 -13.20
CA ALA A 33 5.51 10.58 -13.66
C ALA A 33 5.66 10.52 -15.19
N LEU A 34 5.95 9.37 -15.77
CA LEU A 34 6.04 9.15 -17.21
C LEU A 34 4.92 8.25 -17.73
N GLY A 35 4.63 7.15 -17.04
CA GLY A 35 3.47 6.28 -17.28
C GLY A 35 2.30 6.64 -16.36
N ASN A 36 1.20 5.92 -16.46
CA ASN A 36 0.02 6.18 -15.65
C ASN A 36 0.02 5.40 -14.33
N THR A 37 -0.59 5.97 -13.30
CA THR A 37 -1.08 5.24 -12.14
C THR A 37 -2.35 4.50 -12.56
N LYS A 38 -2.47 3.21 -12.25
CA LYS A 38 -3.55 2.34 -12.76
C LYS A 38 -4.31 1.68 -11.63
N ILE A 39 -5.61 1.82 -11.65
CA ILE A 39 -6.55 1.20 -10.71
C ILE A 39 -7.44 0.24 -11.51
N GLY A 40 -7.34 -1.05 -11.23
CA GLY A 40 -8.12 -2.08 -11.91
C GLY A 40 -9.61 -2.07 -11.57
N ASP A 41 -10.37 -2.85 -12.32
CA ASP A 41 -11.81 -2.96 -12.14
C ASP A 41 -12.18 -3.49 -10.76
N GLY A 42 -13.26 -2.98 -10.18
CA GLY A 42 -13.80 -3.47 -8.91
C GLY A 42 -12.96 -3.17 -7.68
N VAL A 43 -11.90 -2.39 -7.78
CA VAL A 43 -11.09 -1.97 -6.63
C VAL A 43 -11.92 -1.14 -5.66
N LYS A 44 -11.79 -1.44 -4.36
CA LYS A 44 -12.47 -0.75 -3.28
C LYS A 44 -11.46 -0.11 -2.34
N MET A 45 -11.52 1.18 -2.21
CA MET A 45 -10.68 1.98 -1.32
C MET A 45 -11.55 2.71 -0.29
N ASP A 46 -11.31 2.42 0.98
CA ASP A 46 -11.94 3.14 2.08
C ASP A 46 -11.35 4.55 2.22
N ASN A 47 -11.61 5.24 3.32
CA ASN A 47 -11.25 6.63 3.53
C ASN A 47 -9.74 6.82 3.81
N HIS A 48 -9.23 7.99 3.42
CA HIS A 48 -7.84 8.41 3.69
C HIS A 48 -6.79 7.47 3.08
N ILE A 49 -7.05 6.91 1.92
CA ILE A 49 -6.07 6.10 1.18
C ILE A 49 -5.12 7.03 0.43
N HIS A 50 -3.84 6.69 0.42
CA HIS A 50 -2.85 7.36 -0.42
C HIS A 50 -2.23 6.39 -1.42
N ILE A 51 -2.48 6.62 -2.69
CA ILE A 51 -1.87 5.89 -3.81
C ILE A 51 -0.86 6.81 -4.49
N ALA A 52 0.42 6.52 -4.36
CA ALA A 52 1.47 7.33 -4.96
C ALA A 52 1.60 7.09 -6.47
N HIS A 53 2.47 7.88 -7.10
CA HIS A 53 2.67 7.87 -8.55
C HIS A 53 3.09 6.50 -9.09
N ASN A 54 2.63 6.16 -10.28
CA ASN A 54 3.00 4.93 -11.01
C ASN A 54 2.63 3.61 -10.30
N VAL A 55 1.76 3.64 -9.31
CA VAL A 55 1.22 2.43 -8.69
C VAL A 55 0.27 1.74 -9.68
N SER A 56 0.28 0.41 -9.69
CA SER A 56 -0.69 -0.40 -10.41
C SER A 56 -1.40 -1.35 -9.44
N ILE A 57 -2.72 -1.31 -9.43
CA ILE A 57 -3.57 -2.14 -8.54
C ILE A 57 -4.44 -3.04 -9.42
N GLY A 58 -4.32 -4.35 -9.19
CA GLY A 58 -5.11 -5.38 -9.89
C GLY A 58 -6.58 -5.40 -9.44
N GLU A 59 -7.39 -6.06 -10.26
CA GLU A 59 -8.85 -6.14 -10.11
C GLU A 59 -9.29 -6.66 -8.74
N ASN A 60 -10.43 -6.17 -8.25
CA ASN A 60 -11.09 -6.62 -7.02
C ASN A 60 -10.24 -6.53 -5.75
N THR A 61 -9.18 -5.75 -5.75
CA THR A 61 -8.38 -5.48 -4.54
C THR A 61 -9.11 -4.50 -3.63
N ALA A 62 -9.06 -4.77 -2.33
CA ALA A 62 -9.73 -3.96 -1.31
C ALA A 62 -8.72 -3.39 -0.30
N MET A 63 -8.90 -2.14 0.07
CA MET A 63 -8.04 -1.42 1.02
C MET A 63 -8.89 -0.76 2.10
N ALA A 64 -8.64 -1.12 3.35
CA ALA A 64 -9.26 -0.47 4.50
C ALA A 64 -8.61 0.90 4.78
N GLY A 65 -9.21 1.67 5.67
CA GLY A 65 -8.83 3.06 5.91
C GLY A 65 -7.35 3.31 6.22
N MET A 66 -6.85 4.42 5.74
CA MET A 66 -5.48 4.91 5.97
C MET A 66 -4.37 4.00 5.39
N VAL A 67 -4.65 3.21 4.37
CA VAL A 67 -3.61 2.48 3.63
C VAL A 67 -2.78 3.45 2.82
N GLY A 68 -1.46 3.30 2.84
CA GLY A 68 -0.52 4.09 2.04
C GLY A 68 0.33 3.21 1.13
N ILE A 69 0.21 3.41 -0.17
CA ILE A 69 0.98 2.68 -1.19
C ILE A 69 2.02 3.61 -1.80
N ALA A 70 3.29 3.31 -1.60
CA ALA A 70 4.40 4.09 -2.11
C ALA A 70 4.55 3.97 -3.64
N GLY A 71 5.39 4.83 -4.23
CA GLY A 71 5.52 4.93 -5.67
C GLY A 71 6.01 3.67 -6.37
N SER A 72 5.49 3.44 -7.56
CA SER A 72 5.87 2.32 -8.46
C SER A 72 5.63 0.92 -7.89
N VAL A 73 4.75 0.77 -6.91
CA VAL A 73 4.32 -0.53 -6.38
C VAL A 73 3.34 -1.17 -7.36
N LYS A 74 3.51 -2.47 -7.57
CA LYS A 74 2.55 -3.29 -8.33
C LYS A 74 1.83 -4.24 -7.40
N ILE A 75 0.51 -4.17 -7.38
CA ILE A 75 -0.38 -5.01 -6.58
C ILE A 75 -1.20 -5.89 -7.51
N GLY A 76 -1.21 -7.18 -7.24
CA GLY A 76 -2.00 -8.16 -7.98
C GLY A 76 -3.50 -8.04 -7.73
N LYS A 77 -4.24 -9.03 -8.22
CA LYS A 77 -5.70 -9.12 -8.12
C LYS A 77 -6.14 -9.72 -6.79
N ASN A 78 -7.36 -9.40 -6.37
CA ASN A 78 -8.01 -9.97 -5.18
C ASN A 78 -7.21 -9.82 -3.89
N CYS A 79 -6.37 -8.81 -3.77
CA CYS A 79 -5.62 -8.53 -2.56
C CYS A 79 -6.49 -7.81 -1.51
N LYS A 80 -6.12 -7.95 -0.24
CA LYS A 80 -6.80 -7.28 0.87
C LYS A 80 -5.77 -6.60 1.77
N PHE A 81 -5.96 -5.32 2.01
CA PHE A 81 -5.09 -4.53 2.88
C PHE A 81 -5.88 -4.06 4.10
N GLY A 82 -5.46 -4.50 5.28
CA GLY A 82 -5.98 -4.02 6.55
C GLY A 82 -5.66 -2.54 6.79
N GLY A 83 -6.38 -1.92 7.71
CA GLY A 83 -6.21 -0.49 7.98
C GLY A 83 -4.78 -0.12 8.38
N GLN A 84 -4.33 1.05 7.92
CA GLN A 84 -3.01 1.59 8.20
C GLN A 84 -1.82 0.73 7.71
N VAL A 85 -2.05 -0.13 6.73
CA VAL A 85 -0.95 -0.81 6.03
C VAL A 85 -0.17 0.21 5.20
N GLY A 86 1.15 0.11 5.24
CA GLY A 86 2.04 0.88 4.37
C GLY A 86 2.91 -0.03 3.52
N THR A 87 3.38 0.46 2.37
CA THR A 87 4.37 -0.22 1.56
C THR A 87 5.59 0.67 1.33
N VAL A 88 6.76 0.07 1.18
CA VAL A 88 7.89 0.76 0.56
C VAL A 88 7.71 0.78 -0.97
N ASP A 89 8.47 1.62 -1.65
CA ASP A 89 8.41 1.80 -3.10
C ASP A 89 8.99 0.61 -3.91
N HIS A 90 8.61 0.52 -5.18
CA HIS A 90 9.17 -0.43 -6.15
C HIS A 90 9.07 -1.92 -5.78
N ILE A 91 8.08 -2.32 -4.98
CA ILE A 91 7.82 -3.72 -4.68
C ILE A 91 6.65 -4.27 -5.49
N GLU A 92 6.60 -5.59 -5.58
CA GLU A 92 5.51 -6.32 -6.23
C GLU A 92 4.79 -7.21 -5.21
N ILE A 93 3.47 -7.21 -5.25
CA ILE A 93 2.60 -8.02 -4.39
C ILE A 93 1.78 -8.92 -5.29
N ALA A 94 1.92 -10.24 -5.12
CA ALA A 94 1.23 -11.26 -5.89
C ALA A 94 -0.30 -11.18 -5.73
N ASP A 95 -1.01 -11.88 -6.59
CA ASP A 95 -2.46 -12.06 -6.47
C ASP A 95 -2.83 -12.77 -5.16
N ASN A 96 -4.03 -12.53 -4.66
CA ASN A 96 -4.61 -13.19 -3.49
C ASN A 96 -3.79 -13.03 -2.19
N VAL A 97 -3.09 -11.93 -2.03
CA VAL A 97 -2.37 -11.59 -0.80
C VAL A 97 -3.28 -10.81 0.15
N THR A 98 -3.27 -11.19 1.42
CA THR A 98 -3.89 -10.44 2.50
C THR A 98 -2.82 -9.87 3.43
N VAL A 99 -2.78 -8.56 3.58
CA VAL A 99 -1.87 -7.88 4.52
C VAL A 99 -2.67 -7.39 5.72
N LEU A 100 -2.32 -7.86 6.91
CA LEU A 100 -3.04 -7.50 8.14
C LEU A 100 -2.73 -6.06 8.57
N ALA A 101 -3.66 -5.47 9.34
CA ALA A 101 -3.61 -4.06 9.73
C ALA A 101 -2.26 -3.64 10.36
N LYS A 102 -1.86 -2.39 10.14
CA LYS A 102 -0.63 -1.75 10.63
C LYS A 102 0.69 -2.40 10.19
N THR A 103 0.65 -3.30 9.23
CA THR A 103 1.85 -3.92 8.67
C THR A 103 2.57 -2.94 7.74
N LEU A 104 3.88 -2.82 7.89
CA LEU A 104 4.74 -2.19 6.88
C LEU A 104 5.33 -3.28 5.99
N VAL A 105 4.96 -3.28 4.72
CA VAL A 105 5.48 -4.20 3.70
C VAL A 105 6.79 -3.65 3.17
N THR A 106 7.90 -4.26 3.55
CA THR A 106 9.26 -3.78 3.25
C THR A 106 9.95 -4.51 2.10
N LYS A 107 9.29 -5.51 1.53
CA LYS A 107 9.80 -6.33 0.41
C LYS A 107 8.65 -6.88 -0.42
N SER A 108 8.95 -7.33 -1.64
CA SER A 108 7.96 -8.00 -2.49
C SER A 108 7.39 -9.25 -1.83
N LEU A 109 6.08 -9.47 -2.03
CA LEU A 109 5.34 -10.65 -1.57
C LEU A 109 4.98 -11.47 -2.80
N THR A 110 5.77 -12.50 -3.07
CA THR A 110 5.70 -13.29 -4.32
C THR A 110 4.71 -14.44 -4.28
N GLU A 111 4.18 -14.76 -3.10
CA GLU A 111 3.26 -15.89 -2.91
C GLU A 111 1.94 -15.41 -2.29
N PRO A 112 0.81 -16.01 -2.70
CA PRO A 112 -0.47 -15.78 -2.04
C PRO A 112 -0.41 -16.14 -0.55
N GLY A 113 -1.22 -15.49 0.26
CA GLY A 113 -1.29 -15.80 1.69
C GLY A 113 -1.54 -14.57 2.55
N ALA A 114 -1.56 -14.79 3.86
CA ALA A 114 -1.75 -13.75 4.85
C ALA A 114 -0.40 -13.36 5.50
N TYR A 115 -0.15 -12.07 5.53
CA TYR A 115 1.10 -11.50 6.05
C TYR A 115 0.82 -10.50 7.16
N SER A 116 1.63 -10.53 8.20
CA SER A 116 1.56 -9.57 9.30
C SER A 116 2.96 -9.14 9.73
N GLY A 117 3.14 -7.88 10.03
CA GLY A 117 4.41 -7.29 10.46
C GLY A 117 4.30 -6.50 11.76
N VAL A 118 3.24 -6.73 12.56
CA VAL A 118 2.99 -6.01 13.81
C VAL A 118 3.07 -6.97 14.98
N MET A 119 3.71 -6.51 16.04
CA MET A 119 3.78 -7.23 17.32
C MET A 119 2.40 -7.23 17.99
N PRO A 120 1.94 -8.38 18.55
CA PRO A 120 0.75 -8.41 19.36
C PRO A 120 0.84 -7.42 20.54
N ILE A 121 -0.28 -6.80 20.88
CA ILE A 121 -0.34 -5.91 22.04
C ILE A 121 -0.04 -6.71 23.34
N GLN A 122 0.77 -6.13 24.20
CA GLN A 122 1.14 -6.71 25.51
C GLN A 122 1.23 -5.61 26.55
N LYS A 123 1.27 -6.01 27.83
CA LYS A 123 1.54 -5.06 28.91
C LYS A 123 2.90 -4.40 28.70
N HIS A 124 3.01 -3.10 28.96
CA HIS A 124 4.21 -2.32 28.70
C HIS A 124 5.50 -2.96 29.28
N LYS A 125 5.43 -3.47 30.50
CA LYS A 125 6.55 -4.18 31.16
C LYS A 125 7.04 -5.40 30.35
N ASP A 126 6.12 -6.14 29.72
CA ASP A 126 6.48 -7.34 28.94
C ASP A 126 6.99 -6.95 27.56
N SER A 127 6.47 -5.89 26.97
CA SER A 127 6.97 -5.29 25.72
C SER A 127 8.43 -4.83 25.89
N LEU A 128 8.80 -4.20 26.99
CA LEU A 128 10.17 -3.79 27.28
C LEU A 128 11.12 -5.00 27.41
N LYS A 129 10.69 -6.07 28.07
CA LYS A 129 11.46 -7.32 28.19
C LYS A 129 11.69 -7.97 26.84
N PHE A 130 10.66 -7.98 25.99
CA PHE A 130 10.75 -8.52 24.64
C PHE A 130 11.75 -7.70 23.79
N ALA A 131 11.60 -6.37 23.80
CA ALA A 131 12.50 -5.47 23.06
C ALA A 131 13.97 -5.64 23.51
N ALA A 132 14.23 -5.86 24.79
CA ALA A 132 15.57 -6.12 25.31
C ALA A 132 16.18 -7.44 24.80
N LYS A 133 15.34 -8.45 24.50
CA LYS A 133 15.80 -9.72 23.94
C LYS A 133 16.17 -9.62 22.45
N LEU A 134 15.56 -8.68 21.70
CA LEU A 134 15.85 -8.45 20.28
C LEU A 134 17.21 -7.75 20.05
N LYS A 135 17.78 -7.13 21.09
CA LYS A 135 19.10 -6.44 21.00
C LYS A 135 20.32 -7.39 21.16
N LYS A 136 20.10 -8.66 21.32
CA LYS A 136 21.15 -9.67 21.33
C LYS A 136 21.23 -10.31 19.94
#